data_b6cc9a9a3e8f9031fb52cf67d42b04f3
#
_entry.id   b6cc9a9a3e8f9031fb52cf67d42b04f3
#
_cell.length_a   1.000
_cell.length_b   1.000
_cell.length_c   1.000
_cell.angle_alpha   90.00
_cell.angle_beta   90.00
_cell.angle_gamma   90.00
#
_symmetry.space_group_name_H-M   'P 1'
#
loop_
_entity.id
_entity.type
_entity.pdbx_description
1 polymer ?
#
loop_
_entity_poly.entity_id
_entity_poly.type
_entity_poly.pdbx_seq_one_letter_code
_entity_poly.pdbx_strand_id
1 'polypeptide(L)'
;MQSIRCVSLAMVAVLLAGCGSFTGQRSPELSSKARWGVLPLVNYSQTPQAGERSEQILLSVLSSRGLQPQVYAGAPEQGEQALLDDNERLAGAMDWAREQKLDYVVSGSVEEWQYKNGLDGEPAVGISLRVVEASTGKVLWSTSGARAGWSRESLAGAAQKVLDKLIGGLRIE
;
A
#
# COMPACT_ATOMS: atom_id res chain seq x y z
N MET A 1 -42.62 21.11 1.89
CA MET A 1 -42.37 19.66 1.70
C MET A 1 -41.09 19.37 0.88
N GLN A 2 -40.72 20.19 -0.11
CA GLN A 2 -39.50 20.04 -0.92
C GLN A 2 -38.21 20.22 -0.11
N SER A 3 -38.16 21.22 0.78
CA SER A 3 -37.00 21.50 1.63
C SER A 3 -36.67 20.36 2.60
N ILE A 4 -37.66 19.68 3.16
CA ILE A 4 -37.46 18.54 4.08
C ILE A 4 -36.88 17.34 3.33
N ARG A 5 -37.29 17.10 2.07
CA ARG A 5 -36.76 16.03 1.22
C ARG A 5 -35.29 16.26 0.86
N CYS A 6 -34.89 17.50 0.57
CA CYS A 6 -33.50 17.84 0.28
C CYS A 6 -32.61 17.68 1.51
N VAL A 7 -33.08 18.08 2.70
CA VAL A 7 -32.33 17.90 3.96
C VAL A 7 -32.16 16.41 4.31
N SER A 8 -33.21 15.60 4.12
CA SER A 8 -33.14 14.15 4.35
C SER A 8 -32.20 13.46 3.38
N LEU A 9 -32.16 13.85 2.10
CA LEU A 9 -31.24 13.31 1.11
C LEU A 9 -29.77 13.68 1.44
N ALA A 10 -29.53 14.92 1.87
CA ALA A 10 -28.21 15.37 2.28
C ALA A 10 -27.72 14.63 3.54
N MET A 11 -28.61 14.37 4.50
CA MET A 11 -28.26 13.64 5.72
C MET A 11 -27.92 12.16 5.46
N VAL A 12 -28.62 11.52 4.52
CA VAL A 12 -28.31 10.14 4.09
C VAL A 12 -26.98 10.07 3.34
N ALA A 13 -26.63 11.07 2.55
CA ALA A 13 -25.36 11.13 1.82
C ALA A 13 -24.13 11.25 2.76
N VAL A 14 -24.28 11.92 3.90
CA VAL A 14 -23.20 12.06 4.92
C VAL A 14 -22.95 10.74 5.67
N LEU A 15 -23.95 9.88 5.82
CA LEU A 15 -23.83 8.59 6.51
C LEU A 15 -23.15 7.51 5.65
N LEU A 16 -22.93 7.76 4.36
CA LEU A 16 -22.28 6.84 3.42
C LEU A 16 -20.75 7.03 3.30
N ALA A 17 -20.15 7.95 4.04
CA ALA A 17 -18.70 8.13 4.10
C ALA A 17 -18.08 6.97 4.90
N GLY A 18 -17.53 5.99 4.20
CA GLY A 18 -16.80 4.86 4.83
C GLY A 18 -15.68 5.37 5.73
N CYS A 19 -15.57 4.81 6.94
CA CYS A 19 -14.52 5.16 7.89
C CYS A 19 -13.15 4.71 7.37
N GLY A 20 -12.34 5.66 6.95
CA GLY A 20 -10.92 5.44 6.64
C GLY A 20 -10.09 6.55 7.28
N SER A 21 -8.95 6.20 7.87
CA SER A 21 -7.97 7.18 8.35
C SER A 21 -6.72 7.13 7.47
N PHE A 22 -6.26 8.31 7.07
CA PHE A 22 -5.08 8.46 6.22
C PHE A 22 -4.20 9.55 6.78
N THR A 23 -2.91 9.27 6.93
CA THR A 23 -1.90 10.22 7.38
C THR A 23 -0.69 10.13 6.48
N GLY A 24 -0.05 11.26 6.18
CA GLY A 24 1.15 11.25 5.35
C GLY A 24 1.83 12.61 5.35
N GLN A 25 3.10 12.60 5.02
CA GLN A 25 3.88 13.80 4.79
C GLN A 25 3.56 14.37 3.40
N ARG A 26 3.82 15.67 3.21
CA ARG A 26 3.80 16.23 1.86
C ARG A 26 4.93 15.58 1.04
N SER A 27 4.57 15.00 -0.10
CA SER A 27 5.55 14.39 -0.99
C SER A 27 6.49 15.44 -1.60
N PRO A 28 7.80 15.17 -1.68
CA PRO A 28 8.65 15.87 -2.63
C PRO A 28 8.22 15.53 -4.06
N GLU A 29 8.70 16.29 -5.02
CA GLU A 29 8.55 15.96 -6.45
C GLU A 29 9.57 14.90 -6.82
N LEU A 30 9.10 13.78 -7.36
CA LEU A 30 9.94 12.64 -7.77
C LEU A 30 9.76 12.41 -9.26
N SER A 31 10.85 12.10 -9.95
CA SER A 31 10.80 11.92 -11.41
C SER A 31 10.17 10.59 -11.81
N SER A 32 9.20 10.65 -12.72
CA SER A 32 8.64 9.46 -13.37
C SER A 32 9.66 8.72 -14.25
N LYS A 33 10.69 9.43 -14.73
CA LYS A 33 11.77 8.87 -15.55
C LYS A 33 12.85 8.18 -14.75
N ALA A 34 12.83 8.33 -13.42
CA ALA A 34 13.74 7.65 -12.52
C ALA A 34 13.48 6.12 -12.55
N ARG A 35 14.47 5.37 -12.12
CA ARG A 35 14.37 3.90 -12.02
C ARG A 35 13.74 3.55 -10.68
N TRP A 36 12.52 3.08 -10.76
CA TRP A 36 11.72 2.71 -9.59
C TRP A 36 11.78 1.21 -9.30
N GLY A 37 11.70 0.85 -8.03
CA GLY A 37 11.54 -0.52 -7.58
C GLY A 37 10.44 -0.67 -6.53
N VAL A 38 9.90 -1.88 -6.42
CA VAL A 38 9.04 -2.30 -5.32
C VAL A 38 9.80 -3.35 -4.52
N LEU A 39 9.99 -3.09 -3.24
CA LEU A 39 10.59 -3.99 -2.28
C LEU A 39 9.51 -4.70 -1.46
N PRO A 40 9.85 -5.77 -0.75
CA PRO A 40 8.92 -6.47 0.12
C PRO A 40 8.20 -5.55 1.11
N LEU A 41 6.90 -5.80 1.31
CA LEU A 41 6.12 -5.22 2.38
C LEU A 41 6.09 -6.18 3.56
N VAL A 42 6.59 -5.72 4.70
CA VAL A 42 6.61 -6.51 5.95
C VAL A 42 5.18 -6.80 6.41
N ASN A 43 4.87 -8.06 6.67
CA ASN A 43 3.53 -8.46 7.08
C ASN A 43 3.42 -8.53 8.61
N TYR A 44 2.79 -7.54 9.22
CA TYR A 44 2.44 -7.54 10.65
C TYR A 44 1.01 -8.03 10.92
N SER A 45 0.24 -8.34 9.86
CA SER A 45 -1.10 -8.88 10.01
C SER A 45 -1.10 -10.36 10.39
N GLN A 46 -2.24 -10.87 10.85
CA GLN A 46 -2.41 -12.30 11.13
C GLN A 46 -2.64 -13.15 9.86
N THR A 47 -2.83 -12.51 8.71
CA THR A 47 -3.13 -13.22 7.46
C THR A 47 -1.83 -13.54 6.73
N PRO A 48 -1.54 -14.81 6.46
CA PRO A 48 -0.37 -15.21 5.68
C PRO A 48 -0.37 -14.56 4.29
N GLN A 49 0.83 -14.20 3.82
CA GLN A 49 1.06 -13.62 2.49
C GLN A 49 0.32 -12.30 2.22
N ALA A 50 -0.08 -11.56 3.26
CA ALA A 50 -0.72 -10.27 3.07
C ALA A 50 0.26 -9.23 2.48
N GLY A 51 1.55 -9.33 2.81
CA GLY A 51 2.62 -8.52 2.23
C GLY A 51 2.70 -8.71 0.72
N GLU A 52 2.89 -9.95 0.26
CA GLU A 52 3.03 -10.29 -1.16
C GLU A 52 1.79 -9.92 -1.98
N ARG A 53 0.60 -10.14 -1.42
CA ARG A 53 -0.65 -9.71 -2.05
C ARG A 53 -0.72 -8.20 -2.22
N SER A 54 -0.27 -7.46 -1.20
CA SER A 54 -0.23 -6.00 -1.23
C SER A 54 0.81 -5.50 -2.24
N GLU A 55 1.96 -6.16 -2.37
CA GLU A 55 2.99 -5.85 -3.37
C GLU A 55 2.44 -5.93 -4.79
N GLN A 56 1.68 -7.00 -5.12
CA GLN A 56 1.07 -7.16 -6.44
C GLN A 56 0.03 -6.05 -6.75
N ILE A 57 -0.76 -5.66 -5.76
CA ILE A 57 -1.72 -4.57 -5.91
C ILE A 57 -0.97 -3.23 -6.06
N LEU A 58 0.07 -3.00 -5.25
CA LEU A 58 0.90 -1.81 -5.32
C LEU A 58 1.54 -1.64 -6.70
N LEU A 59 2.06 -2.73 -7.29
CA LEU A 59 2.57 -2.74 -8.65
C LEU A 59 1.54 -2.25 -9.66
N SER A 60 0.32 -2.77 -9.57
CA SER A 60 -0.78 -2.39 -10.46
C SER A 60 -1.12 -0.91 -10.29
N VAL A 61 -1.14 -0.41 -9.05
CA VAL A 61 -1.41 1.00 -8.75
C VAL A 61 -0.30 1.91 -9.28
N LEU A 62 0.97 1.57 -9.09
CA LEU A 62 2.10 2.34 -9.62
C LEU A 62 2.11 2.35 -11.15
N SER A 63 1.85 1.19 -11.77
CA SER A 63 1.76 1.07 -13.23
C SER A 63 0.64 1.91 -13.82
N SER A 64 -0.52 1.98 -13.16
CA SER A 64 -1.64 2.84 -13.58
C SER A 64 -1.30 4.34 -13.52
N ARG A 65 -0.25 4.70 -12.77
CA ARG A 65 0.30 6.07 -12.66
C ARG A 65 1.45 6.35 -13.63
N GLY A 66 1.70 5.41 -14.56
CA GLY A 66 2.74 5.55 -15.60
C GLY A 66 4.14 5.13 -15.14
N LEU A 67 4.31 4.58 -13.93
CA LEU A 67 5.57 4.02 -13.50
C LEU A 67 5.73 2.58 -14.00
N GLN A 68 6.98 2.17 -14.21
CA GLN A 68 7.34 0.78 -14.54
C GLN A 68 8.37 0.27 -13.51
N PRO A 69 7.95 0.03 -12.27
CA PRO A 69 8.89 -0.37 -11.23
C PRO A 69 9.39 -1.79 -11.47
N GLN A 70 10.68 -2.01 -11.17
CA GLN A 70 11.24 -3.35 -11.05
C GLN A 70 10.79 -3.97 -9.73
N VAL A 71 10.66 -5.30 -9.70
CA VAL A 71 10.22 -6.05 -8.52
C VAL A 71 11.33 -6.93 -8.03
N TYR A 72 11.55 -6.91 -6.72
CA TYR A 72 12.42 -7.89 -6.09
C TYR A 72 11.73 -9.26 -6.05
N ALA A 73 12.27 -10.22 -6.78
CA ALA A 73 11.71 -11.58 -6.85
C ALA A 73 12.19 -12.53 -5.73
N GLY A 74 13.00 -12.02 -4.79
CA GLY A 74 13.72 -12.86 -3.83
C GLY A 74 15.04 -13.41 -4.39
N ALA A 75 15.90 -13.89 -3.52
CA ALA A 75 17.11 -14.62 -3.95
C ALA A 75 16.73 -16.09 -4.21
N PRO A 76 17.09 -16.67 -5.36
CA PRO A 76 16.75 -18.05 -5.71
C PRO A 76 17.31 -19.11 -4.72
N GLU A 77 18.31 -18.72 -3.94
CA GLU A 77 19.02 -19.60 -3.01
C GLU A 77 18.47 -19.58 -1.57
N GLN A 78 17.55 -18.66 -1.29
CA GLN A 78 16.91 -18.57 0.01
C GLN A 78 15.70 -19.50 0.00
N GLY A 79 15.86 -20.74 0.47
CA GLY A 79 14.79 -21.73 0.56
C GLY A 79 13.55 -21.24 1.32
N GLU A 80 12.56 -22.12 1.54
CA GLU A 80 11.28 -21.81 2.20
C GLU A 80 11.40 -21.00 3.51
N GLN A 81 12.54 -21.08 4.21
CA GLN A 81 12.79 -20.31 5.44
C GLN A 81 12.95 -18.80 5.23
N ALA A 82 13.49 -18.38 4.07
CA ALA A 82 13.60 -16.94 3.76
C ALA A 82 12.26 -16.29 3.42
N LEU A 83 11.26 -17.09 3.07
CA LEU A 83 9.87 -16.61 2.93
C LEU A 83 9.21 -16.33 4.29
N LEU A 84 9.85 -16.74 5.40
CA LEU A 84 9.33 -16.59 6.75
C LEU A 84 9.90 -15.37 7.48
N ASP A 85 11.00 -14.78 7.00
CA ASP A 85 11.59 -13.57 7.60
C ASP A 85 11.53 -12.38 6.63
N ASP A 86 10.48 -11.59 6.77
CA ASP A 86 10.27 -10.37 5.98
C ASP A 86 11.40 -9.34 6.15
N ASN A 87 12.11 -9.35 7.28
CA ASN A 87 13.22 -8.42 7.53
C ASN A 87 14.46 -8.83 6.74
N GLU A 88 14.77 -10.13 6.65
CA GLU A 88 15.84 -10.64 5.81
C GLU A 88 15.54 -10.41 4.32
N ARG A 89 14.29 -10.66 3.90
CA ARG A 89 13.84 -10.32 2.53
C ARG A 89 14.05 -8.84 2.22
N LEU A 90 13.69 -7.96 3.15
CA LEU A 90 13.82 -6.52 2.96
C LEU A 90 15.29 -6.09 2.89
N ALA A 91 16.17 -6.66 3.72
CA ALA A 91 17.59 -6.35 3.69
C ALA A 91 18.22 -6.76 2.34
N GLY A 92 18.00 -7.98 1.88
CA GLY A 92 18.45 -8.45 0.57
C GLY A 92 17.87 -7.64 -0.59
N ALA A 93 16.63 -7.21 -0.47
CA ALA A 93 15.97 -6.39 -1.48
C ALA A 93 16.59 -4.97 -1.60
N MET A 94 17.07 -4.39 -0.49
CA MET A 94 17.78 -3.11 -0.52
C MET A 94 19.13 -3.22 -1.21
N ASP A 95 19.87 -4.32 -0.99
CA ASP A 95 21.14 -4.57 -1.67
C ASP A 95 20.92 -4.80 -3.17
N TRP A 96 19.92 -5.61 -3.53
CA TRP A 96 19.50 -5.75 -4.92
C TRP A 96 19.14 -4.41 -5.57
N ALA A 97 18.40 -3.54 -4.89
CA ALA A 97 18.03 -2.24 -5.43
C ALA A 97 19.25 -1.37 -5.76
N ARG A 98 20.30 -1.42 -4.91
CA ARG A 98 21.59 -0.74 -5.17
C ARG A 98 22.33 -1.34 -6.35
N GLU A 99 22.40 -2.67 -6.45
CA GLU A 99 23.02 -3.39 -7.58
C GLU A 99 22.32 -3.08 -8.89
N GLN A 100 20.99 -3.02 -8.88
CA GLN A 100 20.19 -2.61 -10.04
C GLN A 100 20.28 -1.11 -10.32
N LYS A 101 20.98 -0.34 -9.48
CA LYS A 101 21.12 1.14 -9.58
C LYS A 101 19.75 1.81 -9.65
N LEU A 102 18.79 1.37 -8.86
CA LEU A 102 17.50 2.05 -8.76
C LEU A 102 17.70 3.41 -8.07
N ASP A 103 16.89 4.39 -8.48
CA ASP A 103 16.88 5.71 -7.84
C ASP A 103 15.97 5.69 -6.62
N TYR A 104 14.77 5.18 -6.78
CA TYR A 104 13.74 5.14 -5.76
C TYR A 104 13.16 3.74 -5.61
N VAL A 105 12.88 3.38 -4.37
CA VAL A 105 12.16 2.15 -4.05
C VAL A 105 10.95 2.45 -3.16
N VAL A 106 9.86 1.75 -3.41
CA VAL A 106 8.69 1.76 -2.56
C VAL A 106 8.70 0.52 -1.69
N SER A 107 8.60 0.70 -0.38
CA SER A 107 8.52 -0.36 0.63
C SER A 107 7.47 0.01 1.66
N GLY A 108 7.22 -0.84 2.63
CA GLY A 108 6.26 -0.56 3.69
C GLY A 108 5.91 -1.77 4.53
N SER A 109 4.70 -1.74 5.07
CA SER A 109 4.16 -2.82 5.90
C SER A 109 2.66 -2.94 5.75
N VAL A 110 2.15 -4.14 6.02
CA VAL A 110 0.73 -4.45 6.14
C VAL A 110 0.44 -4.63 7.62
N GLU A 111 -0.36 -3.74 8.18
CA GLU A 111 -0.71 -3.71 9.61
C GLU A 111 -1.97 -4.52 9.88
N GLU A 112 -2.94 -4.46 8.97
CA GLU A 112 -4.21 -5.15 9.08
C GLU A 112 -4.64 -5.72 7.72
N TRP A 113 -5.06 -6.99 7.72
CA TRP A 113 -5.56 -7.67 6.52
C TRP A 113 -6.49 -8.79 6.94
N GLN A 114 -7.73 -8.46 7.25
CA GLN A 114 -8.69 -9.43 7.76
C GLN A 114 -10.14 -9.03 7.47
N TYR A 115 -11.05 -9.98 7.63
CA TYR A 115 -12.45 -9.67 7.80
C TYR A 115 -12.76 -9.49 9.28
N LYS A 116 -13.42 -8.40 9.64
CA LYS A 116 -13.85 -8.16 11.03
C LYS A 116 -14.88 -9.20 11.43
N ASN A 117 -14.78 -9.65 12.68
CA ASN A 117 -15.76 -10.54 13.26
C ASN A 117 -17.07 -9.76 13.47
N GLY A 118 -18.16 -10.23 12.85
CA GLY A 118 -19.49 -9.62 12.91
C GLY A 118 -20.42 -10.26 11.90
N LEU A 119 -21.70 -9.89 11.94
CA LEU A 119 -22.72 -10.41 11.05
C LEU A 119 -22.44 -10.11 9.58
N ASP A 120 -21.69 -9.03 9.29
CA ASP A 120 -21.48 -8.52 7.94
C ASP A 120 -20.08 -8.80 7.37
N GLY A 121 -19.14 -9.32 8.16
CA GLY A 121 -17.80 -9.71 7.68
C GLY A 121 -17.08 -8.59 6.90
N GLU A 122 -17.00 -7.38 7.49
CA GLU A 122 -16.39 -6.23 6.82
C GLU A 122 -14.88 -6.41 6.62
N PRO A 123 -14.33 -6.20 5.40
CA PRO A 123 -12.90 -6.24 5.20
C PRO A 123 -12.22 -5.05 5.88
N ALA A 124 -11.14 -5.31 6.60
CA ALA A 124 -10.29 -4.30 7.21
C ALA A 124 -8.86 -4.42 6.68
N VAL A 125 -8.34 -3.32 6.15
CA VAL A 125 -6.99 -3.24 5.59
C VAL A 125 -6.30 -2.00 6.13
N GLY A 126 -5.08 -2.19 6.66
CA GLY A 126 -4.18 -1.13 7.08
C GLY A 126 -2.82 -1.33 6.42
N ILE A 127 -2.30 -0.29 5.76
CA ILE A 127 -1.03 -0.33 5.03
C ILE A 127 -0.26 0.96 5.29
N SER A 128 1.05 0.81 5.53
CA SER A 128 2.01 1.91 5.57
C SER A 128 2.98 1.80 4.39
N LEU A 129 3.26 2.92 3.73
CA LEU A 129 4.20 2.99 2.61
C LEU A 129 5.29 4.02 2.89
N ARG A 130 6.45 3.81 2.31
CA ARG A 130 7.57 4.75 2.26
C ARG A 130 8.26 4.70 0.92
N VAL A 131 8.69 5.85 0.43
CA VAL A 131 9.62 5.95 -0.70
C VAL A 131 11.01 6.22 -0.11
N VAL A 132 11.96 5.40 -0.54
CA VAL A 132 13.35 5.43 -0.06
C VAL A 132 14.26 5.68 -1.26
N GLU A 133 15.25 6.53 -1.08
CA GLU A 133 16.36 6.68 -2.02
C GLU A 133 17.26 5.43 -1.92
N ALA A 134 17.38 4.67 -3.00
CA ALA A 134 18.01 3.35 -2.96
C ALA A 134 19.49 3.42 -2.60
N SER A 135 20.20 4.45 -3.05
CA SER A 135 21.64 4.62 -2.83
C SER A 135 22.00 4.87 -1.36
N THR A 136 21.22 5.70 -0.67
CA THR A 136 21.51 6.16 0.70
C THR A 136 20.67 5.46 1.77
N GLY A 137 19.54 4.86 1.40
CA GLY A 137 18.55 4.34 2.33
C GLY A 137 17.71 5.44 3.01
N LYS A 138 17.84 6.70 2.57
CA LYS A 138 17.08 7.82 3.13
C LYS A 138 15.60 7.73 2.76
N VAL A 139 14.72 7.80 3.76
CA VAL A 139 13.29 7.92 3.53
C VAL A 139 12.97 9.32 3.03
N LEU A 140 12.44 9.42 1.81
CA LEU A 140 12.05 10.67 1.17
C LEU A 140 10.60 11.03 1.46
N TRP A 141 9.74 10.04 1.62
CA TRP A 141 8.32 10.21 1.87
C TRP A 141 7.75 8.99 2.59
N SER A 142 6.75 9.22 3.42
CA SER A 142 6.01 8.16 4.09
C SER A 142 4.55 8.53 4.26
N THR A 143 3.70 7.50 4.25
CA THR A 143 2.25 7.63 4.42
C THR A 143 1.69 6.35 4.99
N SER A 144 0.56 6.45 5.68
CA SER A 144 -0.19 5.29 6.16
C SER A 144 -1.67 5.52 5.98
N GLY A 145 -2.42 4.43 5.85
CA GLY A 145 -3.86 4.48 5.76
C GLY A 145 -4.49 3.16 6.13
N ALA A 146 -5.65 3.27 6.72
CA ALA A 146 -6.48 2.12 7.05
C ALA A 146 -7.92 2.37 6.61
N ARG A 147 -8.61 1.31 6.25
CA ARG A 147 -9.98 1.33 5.80
C ARG A 147 -10.72 0.07 6.26
N ALA A 148 -11.91 0.25 6.81
CA ALA A 148 -12.93 -0.77 6.86
C ALA A 148 -13.84 -0.63 5.62
N GLY A 149 -14.03 -1.72 4.90
CA GLY A 149 -14.91 -1.78 3.73
C GLY A 149 -16.33 -2.16 4.12
N TRP A 150 -17.17 -2.41 3.11
CA TRP A 150 -18.56 -2.87 3.28
C TRP A 150 -18.63 -4.40 3.18
N SER A 151 -19.67 -5.00 3.73
CA SER A 151 -19.87 -6.45 3.87
C SER A 151 -19.71 -7.29 2.59
N ARG A 152 -19.79 -6.70 1.42
CA ARG A 152 -19.63 -7.37 0.12
C ARG A 152 -18.33 -7.03 -0.59
N GLU A 153 -17.48 -6.23 0.02
CA GLU A 153 -16.19 -5.86 -0.54
C GLU A 153 -15.16 -6.96 -0.24
N SER A 154 -14.29 -7.26 -1.20
CA SER A 154 -13.17 -8.17 -0.97
C SER A 154 -12.02 -7.46 -0.28
N LEU A 155 -11.17 -8.21 0.46
CA LEU A 155 -9.93 -7.68 1.04
C LEU A 155 -9.04 -7.03 -0.03
N ALA A 156 -8.91 -7.67 -1.20
CA ALA A 156 -8.14 -7.11 -2.30
C ALA A 156 -8.70 -5.78 -2.81
N GLY A 157 -10.03 -5.66 -2.91
CA GLY A 157 -10.68 -4.41 -3.31
C GLY A 157 -10.50 -3.31 -2.28
N ALA A 158 -10.57 -3.64 -0.99
CA ALA A 158 -10.29 -2.69 0.09
C ALA A 158 -8.81 -2.24 0.06
N ALA A 159 -7.87 -3.18 -0.13
CA ALA A 159 -6.44 -2.90 -0.24
C ALA A 159 -6.11 -2.02 -1.44
N GLN A 160 -6.72 -2.29 -2.60
CA GLN A 160 -6.53 -1.45 -3.79
C GLN A 160 -6.95 -0.01 -3.53
N LYS A 161 -8.09 0.21 -2.86
CA LYS A 161 -8.56 1.56 -2.51
C LYS A 161 -7.63 2.26 -1.53
N VAL A 162 -7.07 1.52 -0.54
CA VAL A 162 -6.06 2.06 0.39
C VAL A 162 -4.82 2.45 -0.39
N LEU A 163 -4.23 1.54 -1.15
CA LEU A 163 -3.00 1.78 -1.91
C LEU A 163 -3.16 2.91 -2.94
N ASP A 164 -4.28 2.96 -3.66
CA ASP A 164 -4.56 4.04 -4.61
C ASP A 164 -4.65 5.41 -3.92
N LYS A 165 -5.28 5.47 -2.75
CA LYS A 165 -5.34 6.69 -1.94
C LYS A 165 -3.97 7.11 -1.41
N LEU A 166 -3.15 6.16 -0.92
CA LEU A 166 -1.80 6.43 -0.43
C LEU A 166 -0.91 6.95 -1.57
N ILE A 167 -0.83 6.22 -2.68
CA ILE A 167 -0.02 6.62 -3.84
C ILE A 167 -0.54 7.92 -4.48
N GLY A 168 -1.84 8.22 -4.35
CA GLY A 168 -2.42 9.51 -4.75
C GLY A 168 -1.81 10.71 -4.04
N GLY A 169 -1.18 10.54 -2.89
CA GLY A 169 -0.42 11.57 -2.18
C GLY A 169 1.01 11.75 -2.67
N LEU A 170 1.52 10.85 -3.51
CA LEU A 170 2.86 10.91 -4.08
C LEU A 170 2.87 11.82 -5.33
N ARG A 171 3.79 12.79 -5.36
CA ARG A 171 3.96 13.72 -6.49
C ARG A 171 5.01 13.16 -7.45
N ILE A 172 4.56 12.79 -8.64
CA ILE A 172 5.38 12.21 -9.71
C ILE A 172 5.29 13.15 -10.91
N GLU A 173 6.45 13.55 -11.45
CA GLU A 173 6.59 14.39 -12.63
C GLU A 173 7.33 13.67 -13.77
#